data_671289774d598343cd268d1b96259ab1
#
_entry.id   671289774d598343cd268d1b96259ab1
#
_cell.length_a   1.000
_cell.length_b   1.000
_cell.length_c   1.000
_cell.angle_alpha   90.00
_cell.angle_beta   90.00
_cell.angle_gamma   90.00
#
_symmetry.space_group_name_H-M   'P 1'
#
loop_
_entity.id
_entity.type
_entity.pdbx_description
1 polymer ?
#
loop_
_entity_poly.entity_id
_entity_poly.type
_entity_poly.pdbx_seq_one_letter_code
_entity_poly.pdbx_strand_id
1 'polypeptide(L)'
;MEQKKDWVKDLIVYQVYPRSFQDSNGDGIGDIPGILSRLDHLSALGINALWLSPVFRSPNDDNGYDISGYREIMDEFGTMEDWDALCTECHKRGIKVIMDLVVNHSSDEHPWFLESKTSRDNPKSDYYIWRDPKNGKEPNNWASVFGGSAWEFVPERGQYYYHLFSKKQPDLNWANPALREEIFSMMEWWVKKGVDGFRVDAISYLDKPQDFPDSAEPPQPDGYSFSSSLINGRPGTHAYIRDMNRRVFSPYNVMTVGEVASKDAEELARYVNTDREEFDMAIPFVAPIVEINTWSPKKMKQDIQNDYDALKENGWWARFFSNHDKPRQVSLYGNDKEYWEVSAKMLAMLLHSLPGTPFVYQGEEIGMTNMRFPYIEDYNDPDAKNTYHQHVLAGDTPDVALKEAQMISRDNARTPMQWDATENAGFTTGKPWLGINPNYTKINAENQKNDPHSIFSCYKALIALRKSSPALSRGDLEIPETGSDTLFALKRSYNGETLLSFHNFSAEPSKIPAALVPQNGEVLLSSYDREGGYIGPNLRPYESVIFRV
;
A
#
# COMPACT_ATOMS: atom_id res chain seq x y z
N MET A 1 15.38 2.39 29.01
CA MET A 1 14.43 2.71 27.93
C MET A 1 15.26 2.75 26.66
N GLU A 2 15.14 1.74 25.82
CA GLU A 2 15.76 1.74 24.50
C GLU A 2 15.26 2.95 23.71
N GLN A 3 16.19 3.63 23.01
CA GLN A 3 15.83 4.75 22.15
C GLN A 3 14.85 4.22 21.09
N LYS A 4 13.63 4.78 21.08
CA LYS A 4 12.69 4.55 19.96
C LYS A 4 13.43 4.75 18.64
N LYS A 5 13.06 3.98 17.62
CA LYS A 5 13.58 4.07 16.25
C LYS A 5 13.20 5.42 15.61
N ASP A 6 13.75 6.53 16.09
CA ASP A 6 13.42 7.87 15.61
C ASP A 6 13.68 8.05 14.10
N TRP A 7 14.62 7.27 13.56
CA TRP A 7 14.94 7.29 12.13
C TRP A 7 13.75 6.91 11.23
N VAL A 8 12.80 6.13 11.75
CA VAL A 8 11.58 5.73 10.99
C VAL A 8 10.72 6.93 10.64
N LYS A 9 10.72 7.97 11.48
CA LYS A 9 9.95 9.20 11.26
C LYS A 9 10.53 10.10 10.16
N ASP A 10 11.80 9.92 9.84
CA ASP A 10 12.51 10.66 8.80
C ASP A 10 12.44 9.98 7.42
N LEU A 11 11.74 8.83 7.35
CA LEU A 11 11.59 8.11 6.10
C LEU A 11 10.62 8.81 5.14
N ILE A 12 10.95 8.67 3.87
CA ILE A 12 10.10 8.92 2.72
C ILE A 12 10.21 7.67 1.88
N VAL A 13 9.13 6.88 1.93
CA VAL A 13 9.10 5.55 1.32
C VAL A 13 8.59 5.68 -0.11
N TYR A 14 9.29 5.03 -1.04
CA TYR A 14 8.81 4.83 -2.39
C TYR A 14 8.49 3.35 -2.59
N GLN A 15 7.25 3.06 -2.96
CA GLN A 15 6.82 1.68 -3.23
C GLN A 15 7.04 1.33 -4.67
N VAL A 16 7.73 0.23 -4.93
CA VAL A 16 7.90 -0.40 -6.23
C VAL A 16 7.08 -1.68 -6.29
N TYR A 17 6.29 -1.81 -7.34
CA TYR A 17 5.67 -3.06 -7.79
C TYR A 17 6.59 -3.67 -8.86
N PRO A 18 7.46 -4.64 -8.52
CA PRO A 18 8.60 -5.04 -9.36
C PRO A 18 8.20 -5.41 -10.78
N ARG A 19 7.16 -6.22 -10.93
CA ARG A 19 6.63 -6.71 -12.22
C ARG A 19 6.33 -5.60 -13.23
N SER A 20 6.04 -4.38 -12.76
CA SER A 20 5.63 -3.23 -13.58
C SER A 20 6.59 -2.04 -13.49
N PHE A 21 7.77 -2.17 -12.91
CA PHE A 21 8.67 -1.04 -12.76
C PHE A 21 9.60 -0.85 -13.95
N GLN A 22 10.45 -1.83 -14.24
CA GLN A 22 11.34 -1.84 -15.40
C GLN A 22 11.74 -3.27 -15.75
N ASP A 23 11.56 -3.66 -16.97
CA ASP A 23 12.05 -4.90 -17.55
C ASP A 23 13.47 -4.67 -18.12
N SER A 24 14.42 -5.52 -17.73
CA SER A 24 15.81 -5.44 -18.18
C SER A 24 16.17 -6.44 -19.26
N ASN A 25 15.40 -7.54 -19.38
CA ASN A 25 15.73 -8.68 -20.25
C ASN A 25 14.84 -8.82 -21.48
N GLY A 26 13.73 -8.06 -21.56
CA GLY A 26 12.82 -8.00 -22.70
C GLY A 26 11.75 -9.08 -22.70
N ASP A 27 11.47 -9.72 -21.57
CA ASP A 27 10.41 -10.74 -21.44
C ASP A 27 9.01 -10.15 -21.19
N GLY A 28 8.95 -8.84 -20.94
CA GLY A 28 7.71 -8.10 -20.67
C GLY A 28 7.37 -7.96 -19.19
N ILE A 29 8.22 -8.45 -18.29
CA ILE A 29 8.06 -8.47 -16.84
C ILE A 29 9.19 -7.64 -16.23
N GLY A 30 8.85 -6.71 -15.33
CA GLY A 30 9.85 -5.93 -14.59
C GLY A 30 10.61 -6.83 -13.60
N ASP A 31 11.89 -6.50 -13.39
CA ASP A 31 12.82 -7.33 -12.62
C ASP A 31 13.76 -6.51 -11.72
N ILE A 32 14.53 -7.17 -10.85
CA ILE A 32 15.48 -6.52 -9.93
C ILE A 32 16.60 -5.79 -10.68
N PRO A 33 17.23 -6.34 -11.73
CA PRO A 33 18.17 -5.58 -12.54
C PRO A 33 17.55 -4.32 -13.18
N GLY A 34 16.30 -4.39 -13.59
CA GLY A 34 15.54 -3.22 -14.06
C GLY A 34 15.37 -2.17 -12.96
N ILE A 35 15.04 -2.57 -11.73
CA ILE A 35 14.97 -1.64 -10.58
C ILE A 35 16.34 -1.00 -10.35
N LEU A 36 17.42 -1.79 -10.38
CA LEU A 36 18.80 -1.30 -10.26
C LEU A 36 19.11 -0.22 -11.29
N SER A 37 18.68 -0.40 -12.54
CA SER A 37 18.91 0.55 -13.64
C SER A 37 18.21 1.91 -13.41
N ARG A 38 17.21 1.98 -12.56
CA ARG A 38 16.39 3.16 -12.25
C ARG A 38 16.66 3.77 -10.86
N LEU A 39 17.65 3.29 -10.11
CA LEU A 39 17.98 3.85 -8.79
C LEU A 39 18.39 5.32 -8.83
N ASP A 40 18.97 5.79 -9.92
CA ASP A 40 19.34 7.21 -10.07
C ASP A 40 18.09 8.11 -10.18
N HIS A 41 16.99 7.63 -10.78
CA HIS A 41 15.70 8.34 -10.77
C HIS A 41 15.17 8.48 -9.32
N LEU A 42 15.19 7.39 -8.55
CA LEU A 42 14.75 7.38 -7.16
C LEU A 42 15.63 8.27 -6.27
N SER A 43 16.95 8.22 -6.46
CA SER A 43 17.88 9.11 -5.75
C SER A 43 17.65 10.59 -6.11
N ALA A 44 17.40 10.91 -7.37
CA ALA A 44 17.13 12.27 -7.82
C ALA A 44 15.81 12.82 -7.28
N LEU A 45 14.81 11.96 -7.09
CA LEU A 45 13.54 12.29 -6.41
C LEU A 45 13.79 12.63 -4.93
N GLY A 46 14.78 11.98 -4.31
CA GLY A 46 15.22 12.26 -2.94
C GLY A 46 14.61 11.33 -1.90
N ILE A 47 14.05 10.19 -2.28
CA ILE A 47 13.57 9.18 -1.31
C ILE A 47 14.72 8.59 -0.49
N ASN A 48 14.41 8.01 0.66
CA ASN A 48 15.41 7.34 1.50
C ASN A 48 14.96 5.95 2.00
N ALA A 49 13.84 5.45 1.50
CA ALA A 49 13.42 4.07 1.68
C ALA A 49 12.70 3.55 0.42
N LEU A 50 12.99 2.31 0.05
CA LEU A 50 12.42 1.59 -1.08
C LEU A 50 11.64 0.38 -0.54
N TRP A 51 10.32 0.38 -0.70
CA TRP A 51 9.50 -0.78 -0.40
C TRP A 51 9.23 -1.56 -1.69
N LEU A 52 9.59 -2.84 -1.69
CA LEU A 52 9.33 -3.77 -2.78
C LEU A 52 8.13 -4.63 -2.42
N SER A 53 7.10 -4.65 -3.27
CA SER A 53 6.07 -5.70 -3.24
C SER A 53 6.74 -7.06 -3.43
N PRO A 54 6.09 -8.21 -3.10
CA PRO A 54 6.78 -9.49 -2.97
C PRO A 54 7.68 -9.86 -4.15
N VAL A 55 8.92 -10.24 -3.84
CA VAL A 55 9.91 -10.73 -4.81
C VAL A 55 10.26 -12.20 -4.59
N PHE A 56 9.60 -12.85 -3.63
CA PHE A 56 9.81 -14.26 -3.31
C PHE A 56 9.37 -15.17 -4.47
N ARG A 57 9.94 -16.38 -4.52
CA ARG A 57 9.45 -17.40 -5.42
C ARG A 57 7.98 -17.68 -5.22
N SER A 58 7.19 -17.57 -6.30
CA SER A 58 5.74 -17.70 -6.31
C SER A 58 5.26 -18.25 -7.65
N PRO A 59 4.19 -19.07 -7.70
CA PRO A 59 3.52 -19.43 -8.94
C PRO A 59 2.64 -18.32 -9.53
N ASN A 60 2.53 -17.15 -8.85
CA ASN A 60 1.81 -15.94 -9.33
C ASN A 60 0.28 -16.08 -9.46
N ASP A 61 -0.37 -16.87 -8.64
CA ASP A 61 -1.83 -16.91 -8.58
C ASP A 61 -2.39 -15.54 -8.11
N ASP A 62 -1.71 -14.92 -7.14
CA ASP A 62 -2.01 -13.58 -6.66
C ASP A 62 -0.78 -12.66 -6.74
N ASN A 63 -0.15 -12.64 -7.92
CA ASN A 63 0.92 -11.69 -8.26
C ASN A 63 2.06 -11.60 -7.23
N GLY A 64 2.50 -12.74 -6.71
CA GLY A 64 3.62 -12.85 -5.77
C GLY A 64 3.21 -12.98 -4.31
N TYR A 65 1.94 -12.77 -3.96
CA TYR A 65 1.45 -12.96 -2.59
C TYR A 65 1.17 -14.43 -2.24
N ASP A 66 1.29 -15.36 -3.18
CA ASP A 66 1.23 -16.81 -3.01
C ASP A 66 2.66 -17.39 -3.02
N ILE A 67 3.35 -17.34 -1.87
CA ILE A 67 4.78 -17.65 -1.76
C ILE A 67 5.02 -19.15 -1.72
N SER A 68 5.82 -19.67 -2.67
CA SER A 68 6.27 -21.06 -2.71
C SER A 68 7.69 -21.28 -2.19
N GLY A 69 8.49 -20.20 -2.01
CA GLY A 69 9.85 -20.28 -1.46
C GLY A 69 10.27 -19.01 -0.73
N TYR A 70 10.23 -19.03 0.60
CA TYR A 70 10.52 -17.85 1.43
C TYR A 70 11.99 -17.36 1.43
N ARG A 71 12.94 -18.14 0.95
CA ARG A 71 14.37 -17.78 0.89
C ARG A 71 14.92 -17.78 -0.53
N GLU A 72 14.04 -17.64 -1.49
CA GLU A 72 14.35 -17.65 -2.92
C GLU A 72 13.75 -16.40 -3.57
N ILE A 73 14.44 -15.84 -4.56
CA ILE A 73 13.89 -14.82 -5.46
C ILE A 73 13.14 -15.54 -6.57
N MET A 74 12.04 -14.97 -7.03
CA MET A 74 11.29 -15.46 -8.18
C MET A 74 12.15 -15.39 -9.43
N ASP A 75 12.19 -16.47 -10.22
CA ASP A 75 13.05 -16.58 -11.41
C ASP A 75 12.83 -15.43 -12.41
N GLU A 76 11.57 -14.96 -12.56
CA GLU A 76 11.22 -13.81 -13.41
C GLU A 76 11.80 -12.48 -12.90
N PHE A 77 12.10 -12.38 -11.62
CA PHE A 77 12.63 -11.15 -11.01
C PHE A 77 14.15 -11.14 -10.90
N GLY A 78 14.81 -12.27 -11.19
CA GLY A 78 16.26 -12.38 -11.16
C GLY A 78 16.77 -13.38 -10.13
N THR A 79 17.96 -13.12 -9.62
CA THR A 79 18.70 -14.04 -8.75
C THR A 79 18.91 -13.46 -7.34
N MET A 80 19.44 -14.26 -6.44
CA MET A 80 19.86 -13.80 -5.10
C MET A 80 21.06 -12.84 -5.19
N GLU A 81 21.92 -12.99 -6.20
CA GLU A 81 23.01 -12.08 -6.50
C GLU A 81 22.49 -10.70 -6.92
N ASP A 82 21.40 -10.65 -7.72
CA ASP A 82 20.74 -9.38 -8.09
C ASP A 82 20.13 -8.70 -6.87
N TRP A 83 19.54 -9.46 -5.95
CA TRP A 83 19.05 -8.95 -4.66
C TRP A 83 20.18 -8.34 -3.83
N ASP A 84 21.29 -9.07 -3.66
CA ASP A 84 22.46 -8.60 -2.90
C ASP A 84 23.04 -7.31 -3.54
N ALA A 85 23.05 -7.22 -4.87
CA ALA A 85 23.44 -6.02 -5.60
C ALA A 85 22.47 -4.85 -5.35
N LEU A 86 21.15 -5.11 -5.39
CA LEU A 86 20.13 -4.09 -5.13
C LEU A 86 20.29 -3.49 -3.72
N CYS A 87 20.39 -4.34 -2.69
CA CYS A 87 20.61 -3.88 -1.31
C CYS A 87 21.89 -3.04 -1.20
N THR A 88 22.98 -3.52 -1.79
CA THR A 88 24.28 -2.82 -1.79
C THR A 88 24.16 -1.43 -2.43
N GLU A 89 23.54 -1.33 -3.61
CA GLU A 89 23.40 -0.07 -4.34
C GLU A 89 22.42 0.90 -3.68
N CYS A 90 21.34 0.39 -3.07
CA CYS A 90 20.42 1.18 -2.24
C CYS A 90 21.16 1.78 -1.03
N HIS A 91 21.88 0.94 -0.27
CA HIS A 91 22.62 1.39 0.92
C HIS A 91 23.70 2.42 0.60
N LYS A 92 24.44 2.27 -0.50
CA LYS A 92 25.43 3.27 -0.98
C LYS A 92 24.78 4.65 -1.22
N ARG A 93 23.50 4.67 -1.60
CA ARG A 93 22.71 5.90 -1.84
C ARG A 93 21.97 6.40 -0.60
N GLY A 94 22.13 5.72 0.56
CA GLY A 94 21.39 6.03 1.78
C GLY A 94 19.91 5.65 1.72
N ILE A 95 19.54 4.73 0.83
CA ILE A 95 18.18 4.23 0.67
C ILE A 95 18.04 2.92 1.45
N LYS A 96 17.10 2.86 2.39
CA LYS A 96 16.72 1.68 3.14
C LYS A 96 15.89 0.73 2.29
N VAL A 97 16.04 -0.59 2.47
CA VAL A 97 15.27 -1.60 1.74
C VAL A 97 14.20 -2.21 2.65
N ILE A 98 12.94 -2.04 2.26
CA ILE A 98 11.77 -2.59 2.94
C ILE A 98 11.21 -3.71 2.09
N MET A 99 11.10 -4.90 2.68
CA MET A 99 10.58 -6.09 2.01
C MET A 99 9.12 -6.33 2.42
N ASP A 100 8.30 -6.76 1.48
CA ASP A 100 6.95 -7.26 1.80
C ASP A 100 7.05 -8.64 2.44
N LEU A 101 6.40 -8.84 3.58
CA LEU A 101 6.45 -10.06 4.39
C LEU A 101 5.06 -10.69 4.45
N VAL A 102 4.85 -11.74 3.68
CA VAL A 102 3.58 -12.46 3.59
C VAL A 102 3.64 -13.68 4.49
N VAL A 103 2.96 -13.62 5.64
CA VAL A 103 3.04 -14.68 6.66
C VAL A 103 1.66 -15.11 7.19
N ASN A 104 0.56 -14.59 6.65
CA ASN A 104 -0.78 -15.11 6.94
C ASN A 104 -1.02 -16.46 6.24
N HIS A 105 -0.47 -16.63 5.03
CA HIS A 105 -0.64 -17.78 4.15
C HIS A 105 0.63 -18.06 3.37
N SER A 106 0.69 -19.19 2.68
CA SER A 106 1.70 -19.50 1.65
C SER A 106 1.03 -19.98 0.38
N SER A 107 1.81 -20.25 -0.68
CA SER A 107 1.28 -20.98 -1.82
C SER A 107 0.92 -22.44 -1.46
N ASP A 108 -0.06 -23.02 -2.14
CA ASP A 108 -0.35 -24.46 -2.13
C ASP A 108 0.78 -25.28 -2.79
N GLU A 109 1.73 -24.61 -3.45
CA GLU A 109 2.96 -25.21 -4.02
C GLU A 109 4.17 -25.08 -3.06
N HIS A 110 4.00 -24.45 -1.89
CA HIS A 110 5.07 -24.39 -0.89
C HIS A 110 5.40 -25.80 -0.36
N PRO A 111 6.69 -26.16 -0.17
CA PRO A 111 7.08 -27.47 0.32
C PRO A 111 6.38 -27.88 1.64
N TRP A 112 6.13 -26.93 2.54
CA TRP A 112 5.37 -27.19 3.77
C TRP A 112 3.95 -27.67 3.49
N PHE A 113 3.26 -27.06 2.51
CA PHE A 113 1.89 -27.46 2.18
C PHE A 113 1.88 -28.78 1.42
N LEU A 114 2.80 -28.96 0.49
CA LEU A 114 2.95 -30.23 -0.26
C LEU A 114 3.18 -31.41 0.70
N GLU A 115 3.98 -31.25 1.75
CA GLU A 115 4.14 -32.26 2.80
C GLU A 115 2.88 -32.38 3.66
N SER A 116 2.33 -31.26 4.16
CA SER A 116 1.17 -31.20 5.04
C SER A 116 -0.04 -31.94 4.47
N LYS A 117 -0.31 -31.79 3.17
CA LYS A 117 -1.50 -32.39 2.53
C LYS A 117 -1.42 -33.92 2.36
N THR A 118 -0.24 -34.54 2.53
CA THR A 118 -0.06 -35.97 2.25
C THR A 118 -0.67 -36.88 3.31
N SER A 119 -0.71 -36.45 4.58
CA SER A 119 -1.28 -37.24 5.69
C SER A 119 -1.57 -36.36 6.91
N ARG A 120 -2.29 -36.93 7.88
CA ARG A 120 -2.59 -36.26 9.14
C ARG A 120 -1.42 -36.30 10.14
N ASP A 121 -0.45 -37.17 9.94
CA ASP A 121 0.60 -37.51 10.91
C ASP A 121 2.01 -37.07 10.51
N ASN A 122 2.18 -36.30 9.40
CA ASN A 122 3.49 -35.81 8.98
C ASN A 122 3.95 -34.61 9.81
N PRO A 123 5.25 -34.31 9.87
CA PRO A 123 5.81 -33.20 10.66
C PRO A 123 5.25 -31.82 10.35
N LYS A 124 4.78 -31.58 9.13
CA LYS A 124 4.20 -30.32 8.66
C LYS A 124 2.66 -30.33 8.69
N SER A 125 2.05 -31.44 9.12
CA SER A 125 0.60 -31.62 9.11
C SER A 125 -0.14 -30.41 9.71
N ASP A 126 0.36 -29.88 10.83
CA ASP A 126 -0.27 -28.83 11.62
C ASP A 126 0.30 -27.42 11.34
N TYR A 127 1.06 -27.26 10.24
CA TYR A 127 1.51 -25.95 9.77
C TYR A 127 0.39 -25.17 9.08
N TYR A 128 -0.66 -25.87 8.65
CA TYR A 128 -1.86 -25.32 8.01
C TYR A 128 -3.11 -25.70 8.80
N ILE A 129 -4.21 -25.01 8.52
CA ILE A 129 -5.46 -25.20 9.22
C ILE A 129 -6.31 -26.24 8.48
N TRP A 130 -6.46 -27.43 9.05
CA TRP A 130 -7.24 -28.53 8.50
C TRP A 130 -8.46 -28.84 9.37
N ARG A 131 -9.58 -29.17 8.74
CA ARG A 131 -10.82 -29.58 9.44
C ARG A 131 -11.48 -30.75 8.70
N ASP A 132 -12.12 -31.63 9.48
CA ASP A 132 -12.93 -32.71 8.92
C ASP A 132 -14.21 -32.17 8.28
N PRO A 133 -14.75 -32.86 7.25
CA PRO A 133 -16.06 -32.54 6.70
C PRO A 133 -17.15 -32.52 7.78
N LYS A 134 -18.02 -31.52 7.77
CA LYS A 134 -19.20 -31.42 8.61
C LYS A 134 -20.44 -31.86 7.80
N ASN A 135 -21.00 -33.02 8.13
CA ASN A 135 -22.12 -33.62 7.37
C ASN A 135 -21.82 -33.81 5.87
N GLY A 136 -20.57 -34.12 5.52
CA GLY A 136 -20.13 -34.32 4.14
C GLY A 136 -19.95 -33.04 3.33
N LYS A 137 -19.94 -31.87 3.99
CA LYS A 137 -19.72 -30.54 3.41
C LYS A 137 -18.57 -29.82 4.12
N GLU A 138 -18.37 -28.56 3.75
CA GLU A 138 -17.41 -27.64 4.36
C GLU A 138 -17.63 -27.55 5.88
N PRO A 139 -16.58 -27.25 6.65
CA PRO A 139 -16.65 -27.13 8.13
C PRO A 139 -17.62 -26.07 8.64
N ASN A 140 -17.77 -24.97 7.89
CA ASN A 140 -18.66 -23.84 8.18
C ASN A 140 -19.02 -23.07 6.90
N ASN A 141 -19.74 -21.95 7.04
CA ASN A 141 -20.24 -21.11 5.95
C ASN A 141 -19.31 -19.96 5.55
N TRP A 142 -18.01 -20.00 5.89
CA TRP A 142 -17.13 -18.86 5.64
C TRP A 142 -16.82 -18.67 4.16
N ALA A 143 -16.88 -17.39 3.73
CA ALA A 143 -16.48 -16.94 2.40
C ALA A 143 -14.99 -16.67 2.32
N SER A 144 -14.40 -16.98 1.18
CA SER A 144 -13.12 -16.42 0.75
C SER A 144 -13.28 -14.94 0.39
N VAL A 145 -12.23 -14.15 0.56
CA VAL A 145 -12.19 -12.73 0.11
C VAL A 145 -12.37 -12.63 -1.40
N PHE A 146 -11.87 -13.60 -2.16
CA PHE A 146 -12.01 -13.64 -3.62
C PHE A 146 -13.27 -14.39 -4.12
N GLY A 147 -14.24 -14.64 -3.20
CA GLY A 147 -15.51 -15.30 -3.52
C GLY A 147 -15.47 -16.82 -3.33
N GLY A 148 -16.65 -17.41 -3.16
CA GLY A 148 -16.82 -18.83 -2.89
C GLY A 148 -16.48 -19.21 -1.44
N SER A 149 -16.37 -20.54 -1.20
CA SER A 149 -16.00 -21.10 0.10
C SER A 149 -14.56 -20.73 0.51
N ALA A 150 -14.33 -20.49 1.79
CA ALA A 150 -12.98 -20.38 2.38
C ALA A 150 -12.36 -21.77 2.69
N TRP A 151 -12.95 -22.84 2.20
CA TRP A 151 -12.52 -24.21 2.45
C TRP A 151 -12.39 -25.00 1.15
N GLU A 152 -11.26 -25.67 0.96
CA GLU A 152 -11.02 -26.55 -0.19
C GLU A 152 -10.73 -27.98 0.26
N PHE A 153 -11.40 -28.98 -0.36
CA PHE A 153 -11.28 -30.39 0.04
C PHE A 153 -10.10 -31.06 -0.62
N VAL A 154 -9.31 -31.78 0.18
CA VAL A 154 -8.18 -32.60 -0.30
C VAL A 154 -8.53 -34.07 -0.13
N PRO A 155 -8.86 -34.79 -1.23
CA PRO A 155 -9.30 -36.20 -1.17
C PRO A 155 -8.27 -37.13 -0.52
N GLU A 156 -6.98 -36.93 -0.80
CA GLU A 156 -5.89 -37.77 -0.31
C GLU A 156 -5.77 -37.71 1.23
N ARG A 157 -6.08 -36.55 1.82
CA ARG A 157 -6.07 -36.34 3.27
C ARG A 157 -7.45 -36.58 3.91
N GLY A 158 -8.53 -36.45 3.13
CA GLY A 158 -9.91 -36.56 3.60
C GLY A 158 -10.32 -35.41 4.50
N GLN A 159 -9.72 -34.23 4.32
CA GLN A 159 -10.00 -33.02 5.09
C GLN A 159 -10.09 -31.80 4.19
N TYR A 160 -10.69 -30.71 4.70
CA TYR A 160 -10.64 -29.39 4.11
C TYR A 160 -9.48 -28.59 4.73
N TYR A 161 -8.75 -27.81 3.91
CA TYR A 161 -7.90 -26.75 4.42
C TYR A 161 -8.61 -25.39 4.33
N TYR A 162 -8.24 -24.51 5.23
CA TYR A 162 -8.72 -23.14 5.28
C TYR A 162 -7.86 -22.22 4.40
N HIS A 163 -8.50 -21.32 3.65
CA HIS A 163 -7.88 -20.25 2.91
C HIS A 163 -8.75 -18.99 2.98
N LEU A 164 -8.22 -17.90 3.51
CA LEU A 164 -8.95 -16.62 3.56
C LEU A 164 -9.03 -15.96 2.17
N PHE A 165 -7.96 -16.07 1.39
CA PHE A 165 -7.82 -15.52 0.04
C PHE A 165 -8.04 -16.60 -1.03
N SER A 166 -7.19 -16.68 -2.06
CA SER A 166 -7.30 -17.70 -3.08
C SER A 166 -7.17 -19.12 -2.48
N LYS A 167 -7.84 -20.10 -3.08
CA LYS A 167 -7.62 -21.51 -2.74
C LYS A 167 -6.15 -21.96 -2.95
N LYS A 168 -5.37 -21.21 -3.71
CA LYS A 168 -3.93 -21.42 -3.85
C LYS A 168 -3.10 -20.74 -2.73
N GLN A 169 -3.77 -20.12 -1.75
CA GLN A 169 -3.15 -19.43 -0.62
C GLN A 169 -3.64 -20.03 0.73
N PRO A 170 -3.27 -21.29 1.04
CA PRO A 170 -3.65 -21.92 2.32
C PRO A 170 -3.10 -21.14 3.50
N ASP A 171 -3.95 -20.87 4.49
CA ASP A 171 -3.62 -20.12 5.70
C ASP A 171 -2.69 -20.91 6.62
N LEU A 172 -1.65 -20.25 7.11
CA LEU A 172 -0.70 -20.78 8.07
C LEU A 172 -1.31 -20.84 9.48
N ASN A 173 -1.03 -21.92 10.19
CA ASN A 173 -1.52 -22.14 11.57
C ASN A 173 -0.60 -21.49 12.60
N TRP A 174 -0.79 -20.22 12.88
CA TRP A 174 0.00 -19.47 13.85
C TRP A 174 -0.09 -19.96 15.29
N ALA A 175 -1.08 -20.81 15.62
CA ALA A 175 -1.12 -21.50 16.89
C ALA A 175 0.04 -22.52 17.05
N ASN A 176 0.61 -23.00 15.95
CA ASN A 176 1.72 -23.95 15.96
C ASN A 176 3.06 -23.23 16.26
N PRO A 177 3.75 -23.55 17.39
CA PRO A 177 5.01 -22.88 17.74
C PRO A 177 6.17 -23.23 16.77
N ALA A 178 6.17 -24.44 16.19
CA ALA A 178 7.24 -24.82 15.27
C ALA A 178 7.15 -24.01 13.94
N LEU A 179 5.93 -23.71 13.48
CA LEU A 179 5.73 -22.81 12.35
C LEU A 179 6.27 -21.41 12.65
N ARG A 180 5.94 -20.86 13.84
CA ARG A 180 6.44 -19.52 14.22
C ARG A 180 7.97 -19.44 14.22
N GLU A 181 8.66 -20.47 14.72
CA GLU A 181 10.14 -20.51 14.70
C GLU A 181 10.70 -20.52 13.26
N GLU A 182 10.07 -21.23 12.33
CA GLU A 182 10.45 -21.19 10.91
C GLU A 182 10.29 -19.77 10.32
N ILE A 183 9.18 -19.10 10.64
CA ILE A 183 8.91 -17.72 10.19
C ILE A 183 9.95 -16.76 10.79
N PHE A 184 10.22 -16.83 12.09
CA PHE A 184 11.22 -15.96 12.73
C PHE A 184 12.63 -16.19 12.16
N SER A 185 13.02 -17.45 11.94
CA SER A 185 14.29 -17.80 11.29
C SER A 185 14.40 -17.26 9.87
N MET A 186 13.30 -17.27 9.11
CA MET A 186 13.24 -16.70 7.77
C MET A 186 13.39 -15.18 7.81
N MET A 187 12.69 -14.49 8.72
CA MET A 187 12.80 -13.04 8.89
C MET A 187 14.23 -12.62 9.27
N GLU A 188 14.85 -13.30 10.23
CA GLU A 188 16.26 -13.05 10.60
C GLU A 188 17.21 -13.24 9.43
N TRP A 189 16.95 -14.24 8.59
CA TRP A 189 17.79 -14.51 7.41
C TRP A 189 17.73 -13.34 6.42
N TRP A 190 16.53 -12.76 6.17
CA TRP A 190 16.40 -11.60 5.29
C TRP A 190 17.00 -10.33 5.87
N VAL A 191 16.92 -10.11 7.18
CA VAL A 191 17.65 -9.00 7.83
C VAL A 191 19.16 -9.13 7.60
N LYS A 192 19.70 -10.34 7.74
CA LYS A 192 21.14 -10.61 7.46
C LYS A 192 21.48 -10.46 5.96
N LYS A 193 20.50 -10.53 5.07
CA LYS A 193 20.59 -10.30 3.62
C LYS A 193 20.39 -8.83 3.24
N GLY A 194 20.32 -7.91 4.20
CA GLY A 194 20.29 -6.46 3.94
C GLY A 194 18.93 -5.81 4.00
N VAL A 195 17.88 -6.50 4.45
CA VAL A 195 16.56 -5.90 4.69
C VAL A 195 16.62 -4.99 5.90
N ASP A 196 16.21 -3.73 5.76
CA ASP A 196 16.13 -2.72 6.82
C ASP A 196 14.73 -2.61 7.43
N GLY A 197 13.72 -3.11 6.75
CA GLY A 197 12.32 -3.03 7.18
C GLY A 197 11.42 -4.09 6.57
N PHE A 198 10.27 -4.32 7.21
CA PHE A 198 9.22 -5.17 6.68
C PHE A 198 7.88 -4.44 6.61
N ARG A 199 7.20 -4.54 5.46
CA ARG A 199 5.77 -4.36 5.38
C ARG A 199 5.13 -5.74 5.57
N VAL A 200 4.28 -5.88 6.57
CA VAL A 200 3.69 -7.18 6.92
C VAL A 200 2.27 -7.25 6.38
N ASP A 201 2.09 -8.15 5.42
CA ASP A 201 0.86 -8.39 4.69
C ASP A 201 -0.23 -9.02 5.55
N ALA A 202 -1.48 -8.61 5.36
CA ALA A 202 -2.69 -9.23 5.93
C ALA A 202 -2.58 -9.57 7.43
N ILE A 203 -1.86 -8.77 8.20
CA ILE A 203 -1.42 -9.11 9.56
C ILE A 203 -2.57 -9.25 10.56
N SER A 204 -3.73 -8.67 10.28
CA SER A 204 -4.89 -8.70 11.15
C SER A 204 -5.50 -10.09 11.31
N TYR A 205 -5.15 -11.02 10.46
CA TYR A 205 -5.84 -12.31 10.32
C TYR A 205 -5.05 -13.52 10.84
N LEU A 206 -3.93 -13.34 11.56
CA LEU A 206 -3.07 -14.46 11.99
C LEU A 206 -3.76 -15.43 12.95
N ASP A 207 -4.57 -14.91 13.88
CA ASP A 207 -5.30 -15.74 14.86
C ASP A 207 -6.70 -16.08 14.34
N LYS A 208 -7.06 -17.35 14.42
CA LYS A 208 -8.39 -17.87 14.07
C LYS A 208 -9.02 -18.58 15.26
N PRO A 209 -10.35 -18.50 15.45
CA PRO A 209 -11.03 -19.28 16.47
C PRO A 209 -10.88 -20.78 16.17
N GLN A 210 -10.42 -21.57 17.13
CA GLN A 210 -10.10 -22.99 16.90
C GLN A 210 -11.33 -23.89 16.72
N ASP A 211 -12.50 -23.42 17.15
CA ASP A 211 -13.80 -24.09 16.98
C ASP A 211 -14.49 -23.77 15.65
N PHE A 212 -14.00 -22.77 14.90
CA PHE A 212 -14.49 -22.37 13.58
C PHE A 212 -16.03 -22.32 13.48
N PRO A 213 -16.72 -21.48 14.30
CA PRO A 213 -18.17 -21.37 14.28
C PRO A 213 -18.67 -20.83 12.94
N ASP A 214 -19.93 -21.09 12.61
CA ASP A 214 -20.57 -20.43 11.47
C ASP A 214 -20.58 -18.90 11.68
N SER A 215 -20.36 -18.14 10.61
CA SER A 215 -20.49 -16.69 10.64
C SER A 215 -21.97 -16.28 10.68
N ALA A 216 -22.26 -15.26 11.49
CA ALA A 216 -23.57 -14.63 11.56
C ALA A 216 -23.71 -13.43 10.59
N GLU A 217 -22.66 -13.10 9.84
CA GLU A 217 -22.72 -12.04 8.84
C GLU A 217 -23.66 -12.44 7.69
N PRO A 218 -24.34 -11.47 7.03
CA PRO A 218 -25.24 -11.77 5.92
C PRO A 218 -24.51 -12.57 4.81
N PRO A 219 -25.18 -13.60 4.23
CA PRO A 219 -24.58 -14.35 3.13
C PRO A 219 -24.47 -13.50 1.87
N GLN A 220 -23.39 -13.73 1.13
CA GLN A 220 -23.21 -13.21 -0.21
C GLN A 220 -24.13 -13.93 -1.22
N PRO A 221 -24.23 -13.46 -2.47
CA PRO A 221 -25.07 -14.10 -3.50
C PRO A 221 -24.73 -15.58 -3.75
N ASP A 222 -23.50 -16.00 -3.50
CA ASP A 222 -23.03 -17.39 -3.61
C ASP A 222 -23.37 -18.27 -2.39
N GLY A 223 -23.94 -17.68 -1.33
CA GLY A 223 -24.41 -18.36 -0.13
C GLY A 223 -23.40 -18.48 1.01
N TYR A 224 -22.16 -18.01 0.84
CA TYR A 224 -21.16 -17.94 1.90
C TYR A 224 -21.18 -16.58 2.60
N SER A 225 -20.70 -16.52 3.84
CA SER A 225 -20.67 -15.29 4.66
C SER A 225 -19.25 -14.91 5.02
N PHE A 226 -18.91 -13.62 4.99
CA PHE A 226 -17.62 -13.17 5.50
C PHE A 226 -17.47 -13.53 6.98
N SER A 227 -16.24 -13.76 7.41
CA SER A 227 -15.89 -14.10 8.80
C SER A 227 -15.12 -12.97 9.50
N SER A 228 -15.17 -11.76 8.95
CA SER A 228 -14.34 -10.62 9.42
C SER A 228 -14.50 -10.35 10.90
N SER A 229 -15.72 -10.38 11.41
CA SER A 229 -16.02 -10.21 12.86
C SER A 229 -15.43 -11.30 13.76
N LEU A 230 -15.09 -12.46 13.22
CA LEU A 230 -14.58 -13.62 13.95
C LEU A 230 -13.05 -13.73 13.93
N ILE A 231 -12.39 -13.19 12.89
CA ILE A 231 -10.96 -13.41 12.63
C ILE A 231 -10.13 -12.12 12.70
N ASN A 232 -10.72 -10.93 12.55
CA ASN A 232 -9.98 -9.67 12.50
C ASN A 232 -9.54 -9.22 13.91
N GLY A 233 -8.27 -8.81 14.04
CA GLY A 233 -7.73 -8.13 15.21
C GLY A 233 -7.87 -8.89 16.54
N ARG A 234 -7.84 -10.22 16.49
CA ARG A 234 -7.99 -11.08 17.68
C ARG A 234 -6.81 -10.92 18.65
N PRO A 235 -7.01 -11.20 19.96
CA PRO A 235 -5.94 -11.11 20.96
C PRO A 235 -4.67 -11.93 20.63
N GLY A 236 -4.84 -13.10 19.99
CA GLY A 236 -3.74 -13.95 19.54
C GLY A 236 -2.90 -13.28 18.43
N THR A 237 -3.53 -12.57 17.50
CA THR A 237 -2.84 -11.78 16.48
C THR A 237 -1.87 -10.78 17.11
N HIS A 238 -2.34 -9.98 18.07
CA HIS A 238 -1.50 -9.03 18.79
C HIS A 238 -0.36 -9.72 19.58
N ALA A 239 -0.61 -10.91 20.15
CA ALA A 239 0.44 -11.68 20.81
C ALA A 239 1.53 -12.13 19.82
N TYR A 240 1.15 -12.61 18.64
CA TYR A 240 2.08 -13.04 17.60
C TYR A 240 2.91 -11.87 17.04
N ILE A 241 2.31 -10.69 16.87
CA ILE A 241 3.04 -9.49 16.44
C ILE A 241 4.09 -9.08 17.49
N ARG A 242 3.75 -9.12 18.80
CA ARG A 242 4.71 -8.87 19.87
C ARG A 242 5.83 -9.91 19.92
N ASP A 243 5.54 -11.16 19.56
CA ASP A 243 6.57 -12.19 19.44
C ASP A 243 7.53 -11.89 18.27
N MET A 244 7.02 -11.47 17.10
CA MET A 244 7.84 -10.99 15.98
C MET A 244 8.72 -9.81 16.41
N ASN A 245 8.14 -8.83 17.13
CA ASN A 245 8.87 -7.65 17.59
C ASN A 245 10.02 -8.05 18.51
N ARG A 246 9.75 -8.83 19.56
CA ARG A 246 10.75 -9.27 20.53
C ARG A 246 11.86 -10.16 19.93
N ARG A 247 11.51 -10.98 18.94
CA ARG A 247 12.44 -11.94 18.34
C ARG A 247 13.26 -11.34 17.20
N VAL A 248 12.68 -10.44 16.41
CA VAL A 248 13.30 -9.95 15.17
C VAL A 248 13.33 -8.42 15.11
N PHE A 249 12.17 -7.74 15.18
CA PHE A 249 12.12 -6.33 14.84
C PHE A 249 12.95 -5.46 15.79
N SER A 250 12.80 -5.64 17.10
CA SER A 250 13.52 -4.86 18.11
C SER A 250 15.01 -5.21 18.17
N PRO A 251 15.45 -6.49 18.26
CA PRO A 251 16.86 -6.84 18.33
C PRO A 251 17.69 -6.38 17.14
N TYR A 252 17.10 -6.35 15.94
CA TYR A 252 17.80 -5.95 14.72
C TYR A 252 17.52 -4.49 14.31
N ASN A 253 16.77 -3.73 15.11
CA ASN A 253 16.36 -2.35 14.80
C ASN A 253 15.66 -2.20 13.43
N VAL A 254 14.81 -3.16 13.07
CA VAL A 254 14.11 -3.25 11.79
C VAL A 254 12.89 -2.35 11.80
N MET A 255 12.69 -1.52 10.76
CA MET A 255 11.46 -0.74 10.55
C MET A 255 10.29 -1.67 10.24
N THR A 256 9.11 -1.35 10.77
CA THR A 256 7.94 -2.18 10.58
C THR A 256 6.69 -1.37 10.22
N VAL A 257 5.96 -1.87 9.21
CA VAL A 257 4.64 -1.37 8.85
C VAL A 257 3.69 -2.54 8.62
N GLY A 258 2.60 -2.61 9.41
CA GLY A 258 1.58 -3.64 9.27
C GLY A 258 0.46 -3.20 8.33
N GLU A 259 0.01 -4.08 7.44
CA GLU A 259 -1.24 -3.89 6.74
C GLU A 259 -2.39 -4.38 7.62
N VAL A 260 -3.23 -3.44 8.07
CA VAL A 260 -4.21 -3.68 9.11
C VAL A 260 -5.63 -3.47 8.58
N ALA A 261 -6.46 -4.47 8.69
CA ALA A 261 -7.90 -4.35 8.46
C ALA A 261 -8.56 -3.74 9.73
N SER A 262 -8.47 -2.43 9.88
CA SER A 262 -9.09 -1.70 10.99
C SER A 262 -10.39 -1.05 10.55
N LYS A 263 -11.42 -1.14 11.40
CA LYS A 263 -12.71 -0.46 11.17
C LYS A 263 -12.68 1.03 11.51
N ASP A 264 -11.73 1.44 12.38
CA ASP A 264 -11.59 2.80 12.86
C ASP A 264 -10.15 3.08 13.34
N ALA A 265 -9.88 4.35 13.63
CA ALA A 265 -8.58 4.81 14.09
C ALA A 265 -8.19 4.28 15.48
N GLU A 266 -9.16 3.96 16.35
CA GLU A 266 -8.88 3.38 17.67
C GLU A 266 -8.39 1.93 17.55
N GLU A 267 -8.97 1.17 16.64
CA GLU A 267 -8.50 -0.19 16.33
C GLU A 267 -7.10 -0.15 15.70
N LEU A 268 -6.87 0.78 14.76
CA LEU A 268 -5.54 1.01 14.17
C LEU A 268 -4.49 1.32 15.24
N ALA A 269 -4.83 2.16 16.21
CA ALA A 269 -3.94 2.53 17.31
C ALA A 269 -3.46 1.33 18.14
N ARG A 270 -4.22 0.25 18.20
CA ARG A 270 -3.81 -0.97 18.92
C ARG A 270 -2.57 -1.63 18.33
N TYR A 271 -2.30 -1.45 17.04
CA TYR A 271 -1.15 -2.04 16.36
C TYR A 271 0.11 -1.17 16.43
N VAL A 272 -0.02 0.13 16.69
CA VAL A 272 1.09 1.10 16.58
C VAL A 272 1.38 1.89 17.84
N ASN A 273 0.56 1.75 18.88
CA ASN A 273 0.85 2.38 20.16
C ASN A 273 2.14 1.84 20.75
N THR A 274 3.05 2.74 21.06
CA THR A 274 4.41 2.41 21.50
C THR A 274 4.49 1.57 22.77
N ASP A 275 3.46 1.63 23.62
CA ASP A 275 3.38 0.85 24.87
C ASP A 275 3.06 -0.64 24.59
N ARG A 276 2.66 -0.98 23.37
CA ARG A 276 2.27 -2.34 23.01
C ARG A 276 3.39 -3.16 22.39
N GLU A 277 4.47 -2.53 21.97
CA GLU A 277 5.63 -3.20 21.35
C GLU A 277 5.24 -4.05 20.13
N GLU A 278 4.40 -3.48 19.25
CA GLU A 278 3.94 -4.12 18.02
C GLU A 278 4.65 -3.51 16.81
N PHE A 279 3.96 -2.74 15.95
CA PHE A 279 4.56 -2.10 14.79
C PHE A 279 4.99 -0.66 15.04
N ASP A 280 5.93 -0.15 14.24
CA ASP A 280 6.29 1.27 14.22
C ASP A 280 5.17 2.12 13.59
N MET A 281 4.50 1.59 12.55
CA MET A 281 3.36 2.21 11.87
C MET A 281 2.46 1.16 11.22
N ALA A 282 1.28 1.58 10.75
CA ALA A 282 0.35 0.70 10.04
C ALA A 282 -0.27 1.39 8.82
N ILE A 283 -0.52 0.60 7.79
CA ILE A 283 -1.31 0.95 6.60
C ILE A 283 -2.72 0.43 6.86
N PRO A 284 -3.72 1.30 7.02
CA PRO A 284 -5.10 0.87 7.17
C PRO A 284 -5.65 0.37 5.83
N PHE A 285 -6.04 -0.90 5.74
CA PHE A 285 -6.59 -1.47 4.52
C PHE A 285 -8.02 -0.98 4.25
N VAL A 286 -8.79 -0.74 5.31
CA VAL A 286 -10.21 -0.33 5.27
C VAL A 286 -10.38 1.13 5.70
N ALA A 287 -9.33 1.96 5.61
CA ALA A 287 -9.45 3.35 5.99
C ALA A 287 -10.41 4.13 5.07
N PRO A 288 -11.18 5.04 5.66
CA PRO A 288 -12.18 5.85 4.95
C PRO A 288 -11.64 6.69 3.79
N ILE A 289 -10.34 7.04 3.83
CA ILE A 289 -9.65 7.74 2.73
C ILE A 289 -9.68 6.90 1.43
N VAL A 290 -9.97 5.60 1.52
CA VAL A 290 -9.79 4.66 0.42
C VAL A 290 -11.10 4.01 -0.05
N GLU A 291 -12.25 4.33 0.54
CA GLU A 291 -13.54 3.89 0.01
C GLU A 291 -13.86 4.63 -1.29
N ILE A 292 -13.63 3.94 -2.40
CA ILE A 292 -13.68 4.47 -3.77
C ILE A 292 -15.03 5.14 -4.08
N ASN A 293 -16.13 4.58 -3.58
CA ASN A 293 -17.48 5.01 -3.91
C ASN A 293 -18.06 6.08 -2.97
N THR A 294 -17.44 6.34 -1.84
CA THR A 294 -18.01 7.20 -0.78
C THR A 294 -17.11 8.34 -0.34
N TRP A 295 -15.91 8.48 -0.91
CA TRP A 295 -15.00 9.54 -0.53
C TRP A 295 -15.56 10.93 -0.90
N SER A 296 -15.20 11.90 -0.10
CA SER A 296 -15.38 13.32 -0.41
C SER A 296 -14.30 14.11 0.31
N PRO A 297 -13.97 15.34 -0.14
CA PRO A 297 -13.01 16.18 0.57
C PRO A 297 -13.37 16.38 2.05
N LYS A 298 -14.66 16.57 2.34
CA LYS A 298 -15.16 16.68 3.72
C LYS A 298 -14.88 15.43 4.54
N LYS A 299 -15.20 14.25 4.00
CA LYS A 299 -14.95 12.96 4.67
C LYS A 299 -13.45 12.77 4.90
N MET A 300 -12.63 12.98 3.88
CA MET A 300 -11.16 12.87 3.98
C MET A 300 -10.61 13.78 5.10
N LYS A 301 -11.08 15.03 5.21
CA LYS A 301 -10.67 15.94 6.27
C LYS A 301 -11.01 15.39 7.66
N GLN A 302 -12.24 14.87 7.82
CA GLN A 302 -12.68 14.26 9.08
C GLN A 302 -11.84 13.02 9.44
N ASP A 303 -11.55 12.18 8.48
CA ASP A 303 -10.79 10.95 8.68
C ASP A 303 -9.33 11.27 9.08
N ILE A 304 -8.71 12.27 8.43
CA ILE A 304 -7.37 12.75 8.81
C ILE A 304 -7.37 13.25 10.27
N GLN A 305 -8.42 13.98 10.69
CA GLN A 305 -8.54 14.45 12.07
C GLN A 305 -8.72 13.30 13.05
N ASN A 306 -9.60 12.33 12.75
CA ASN A 306 -9.83 11.15 13.59
C ASN A 306 -8.56 10.33 13.78
N ASP A 307 -7.85 10.05 12.68
CA ASP A 307 -6.57 9.36 12.72
C ASP A 307 -5.53 10.11 13.57
N TYR A 308 -5.46 11.44 13.38
CA TYR A 308 -4.52 12.25 14.15
C TYR A 308 -4.83 12.18 15.63
N ASP A 309 -6.08 12.36 16.03
CA ASP A 309 -6.49 12.34 17.43
C ASP A 309 -6.24 10.99 18.10
N ALA A 310 -6.39 9.87 17.35
CA ALA A 310 -6.15 8.54 17.89
C ALA A 310 -4.66 8.20 18.10
N LEU A 311 -3.76 8.78 17.31
CA LEU A 311 -2.34 8.38 17.31
C LEU A 311 -1.35 9.43 17.83
N LYS A 312 -1.76 10.70 17.97
CA LYS A 312 -0.86 11.83 18.27
C LYS A 312 0.00 11.67 19.54
N GLU A 313 -0.51 10.96 20.54
CA GLU A 313 0.20 10.80 21.82
C GLU A 313 1.23 9.66 21.78
N ASN A 314 0.87 8.51 21.19
CA ASN A 314 1.64 7.28 21.34
C ASN A 314 1.83 6.48 20.05
N GLY A 315 1.38 6.97 18.89
CA GLY A 315 1.45 6.24 17.63
C GLY A 315 2.25 6.98 16.55
N TRP A 316 2.33 6.37 15.37
CA TRP A 316 2.88 6.99 14.17
C TRP A 316 2.14 6.50 12.93
N TRP A 317 2.02 7.34 11.91
CA TRP A 317 1.21 7.09 10.73
C TRP A 317 2.06 6.66 9.54
N ALA A 318 1.59 5.67 8.78
CA ALA A 318 1.92 5.51 7.37
C ALA A 318 0.91 6.31 6.54
N ARG A 319 1.37 7.26 5.73
CA ARG A 319 0.50 8.13 4.92
C ARG A 319 0.67 7.82 3.44
N PHE A 320 -0.43 7.49 2.78
CA PHE A 320 -0.47 7.20 1.34
C PHE A 320 -1.84 7.58 0.77
N PHE A 321 -1.93 7.79 -0.54
CA PHE A 321 -3.19 7.98 -1.26
C PHE A 321 -3.44 6.88 -2.28
N SER A 322 -2.41 6.22 -2.78
CA SER A 322 -2.52 4.99 -3.57
C SER A 322 -1.40 4.01 -3.25
N ASN A 323 -1.59 2.76 -3.65
CA ASN A 323 -0.61 1.68 -3.61
C ASN A 323 -0.94 0.68 -4.73
N HIS A 324 -0.31 -0.49 -4.73
CA HIS A 324 -0.54 -1.54 -5.73
C HIS A 324 -1.93 -2.21 -5.69
N ASP A 325 -2.74 -1.92 -4.66
CA ASP A 325 -4.11 -2.46 -4.46
C ASP A 325 -5.21 -1.40 -4.59
N LYS A 326 -4.83 -0.16 -4.90
CA LYS A 326 -5.79 0.96 -5.01
C LYS A 326 -5.61 1.69 -6.34
N PRO A 327 -6.67 2.26 -6.91
CA PRO A 327 -6.58 3.08 -8.10
C PRO A 327 -5.60 4.25 -7.93
N ARG A 328 -5.12 4.80 -9.04
CA ARG A 328 -4.21 5.94 -9.05
C ARG A 328 -4.85 7.17 -8.38
N GLN A 329 -4.13 7.79 -7.44
CA GLN A 329 -4.64 8.89 -6.63
C GLN A 329 -5.19 10.08 -7.45
N VAL A 330 -4.56 10.45 -8.56
CA VAL A 330 -5.00 11.59 -9.37
C VAL A 330 -6.32 11.31 -10.07
N SER A 331 -6.58 10.05 -10.46
CA SER A 331 -7.85 9.64 -11.06
C SER A 331 -8.96 9.47 -10.02
N LEU A 332 -8.60 9.17 -8.76
CA LEU A 332 -9.56 8.93 -7.69
C LEU A 332 -9.91 10.22 -6.93
N TYR A 333 -8.93 11.00 -6.51
CA TYR A 333 -9.10 12.16 -5.64
C TYR A 333 -8.86 13.51 -6.34
N GLY A 334 -8.23 13.49 -7.52
CA GLY A 334 -7.89 14.67 -8.32
C GLY A 334 -8.79 14.84 -9.54
N ASN A 335 -8.19 15.35 -10.60
CA ASN A 335 -8.81 15.50 -11.91
C ASN A 335 -7.80 15.01 -12.96
N ASP A 336 -8.04 13.85 -13.54
CA ASP A 336 -7.14 13.21 -14.52
C ASP A 336 -7.33 13.71 -15.96
N LYS A 337 -7.98 14.87 -16.12
CA LYS A 337 -8.30 15.53 -17.40
C LYS A 337 -7.72 16.93 -17.46
N GLU A 338 -8.58 17.94 -17.39
CA GLU A 338 -8.25 19.37 -17.57
C GLU A 338 -7.25 19.88 -16.53
N TYR A 339 -7.40 19.45 -15.26
CA TYR A 339 -6.57 19.88 -14.14
C TYR A 339 -5.59 18.79 -13.67
N TRP A 340 -5.22 17.86 -14.56
CA TRP A 340 -4.40 16.70 -14.23
C TRP A 340 -3.13 17.07 -13.45
N GLU A 341 -2.32 17.95 -14.01
CA GLU A 341 -1.01 18.31 -13.45
C GLU A 341 -1.14 18.99 -12.08
N VAL A 342 -2.02 20.00 -11.99
CA VAL A 342 -2.15 20.79 -10.76
C VAL A 342 -2.85 20.00 -9.65
N SER A 343 -3.79 19.12 -9.98
CA SER A 343 -4.43 18.25 -8.99
C SER A 343 -3.49 17.16 -8.49
N ALA A 344 -2.61 16.61 -9.33
CA ALA A 344 -1.56 15.69 -8.91
C ALA A 344 -0.57 16.38 -7.94
N LYS A 345 -0.14 17.60 -8.24
CA LYS A 345 0.70 18.41 -7.34
C LYS A 345 -0.02 18.73 -6.03
N MET A 346 -1.33 19.06 -6.08
CA MET A 346 -2.12 19.34 -4.89
C MET A 346 -2.16 18.12 -3.95
N LEU A 347 -2.40 16.92 -4.49
CA LEU A 347 -2.38 15.68 -3.71
C LEU A 347 -1.00 15.40 -3.11
N ALA A 348 0.08 15.58 -3.88
CA ALA A 348 1.45 15.45 -3.38
C ALA A 348 1.72 16.41 -2.21
N MET A 349 1.32 17.68 -2.35
CA MET A 349 1.49 18.71 -1.32
C MET A 349 0.69 18.40 -0.06
N LEU A 350 -0.54 17.89 -0.20
CA LEU A 350 -1.33 17.44 0.94
C LEU A 350 -0.64 16.26 1.64
N LEU A 351 -0.26 15.20 0.92
CA LEU A 351 0.39 14.04 1.48
C LEU A 351 1.60 14.41 2.33
N HIS A 352 2.48 15.26 1.80
CA HIS A 352 3.71 15.68 2.48
C HIS A 352 3.47 16.72 3.60
N SER A 353 2.30 17.36 3.65
CA SER A 353 1.89 18.26 4.73
C SER A 353 1.30 17.53 5.94
N LEU A 354 0.89 16.27 5.78
CA LEU A 354 0.34 15.46 6.87
C LEU A 354 1.43 14.96 7.83
N PRO A 355 1.11 14.73 9.13
CA PRO A 355 1.99 14.01 10.04
C PRO A 355 2.10 12.54 9.65
N GLY A 356 3.25 11.92 9.95
CA GLY A 356 3.51 10.51 9.61
C GLY A 356 4.54 10.35 8.50
N THR A 357 4.87 9.12 8.16
CA THR A 357 5.80 8.77 7.09
C THR A 357 5.05 8.71 5.75
N PRO A 358 5.41 9.53 4.75
CA PRO A 358 4.78 9.46 3.44
C PRO A 358 5.26 8.23 2.65
N PHE A 359 4.32 7.54 2.04
CA PHE A 359 4.52 6.45 1.07
C PHE A 359 4.09 6.95 -0.30
N VAL A 360 5.00 6.99 -1.23
CA VAL A 360 4.79 7.39 -2.62
C VAL A 360 4.78 6.11 -3.46
N TYR A 361 3.70 5.86 -4.18
CA TYR A 361 3.61 4.71 -5.06
C TYR A 361 4.19 5.03 -6.44
N GLN A 362 4.89 4.06 -7.07
CA GLN A 362 5.48 4.24 -8.41
C GLN A 362 4.50 4.88 -9.41
N GLY A 363 4.97 5.93 -10.07
CA GLY A 363 4.20 6.71 -11.06
C GLY A 363 3.37 7.85 -10.46
N GLU A 364 3.25 7.98 -9.14
CA GLU A 364 2.63 9.17 -8.53
C GLU A 364 3.45 10.42 -8.83
N GLU A 365 4.78 10.30 -8.77
CA GLU A 365 5.72 11.40 -9.01
C GLU A 365 5.67 11.96 -10.44
N ILE A 366 5.02 11.24 -11.35
CA ILE A 366 4.80 11.71 -12.75
C ILE A 366 3.30 11.83 -13.07
N GLY A 367 2.42 11.59 -12.10
CA GLY A 367 0.97 11.74 -12.25
C GLY A 367 0.33 10.67 -13.14
N MET A 368 0.77 9.42 -13.11
CA MET A 368 0.13 8.31 -13.82
C MET A 368 -1.34 8.20 -13.44
N THR A 369 -2.20 7.93 -14.43
CA THR A 369 -3.66 7.82 -14.29
C THR A 369 -4.15 6.39 -14.40
N ASN A 370 -5.40 6.14 -13.99
CA ASN A 370 -6.03 4.84 -14.18
C ASN A 370 -6.05 4.40 -15.64
N MET A 371 -5.92 3.10 -15.86
CA MET A 371 -6.15 2.45 -17.14
C MET A 371 -7.56 1.84 -17.14
N ARG A 372 -8.32 2.08 -18.22
CA ARG A 372 -9.65 1.48 -18.40
C ARG A 372 -9.58 0.51 -19.57
N PHE A 373 -9.43 -0.76 -19.27
CA PHE A 373 -9.48 -1.80 -20.30
C PHE A 373 -10.90 -1.96 -20.84
N PRO A 374 -11.06 -2.14 -22.17
CA PRO A 374 -12.38 -2.19 -22.79
C PRO A 374 -13.16 -3.49 -22.54
N TYR A 375 -12.47 -4.57 -22.13
CA TYR A 375 -13.06 -5.88 -21.90
C TYR A 375 -12.59 -6.42 -20.55
N ILE A 376 -13.48 -7.19 -19.89
CA ILE A 376 -13.14 -7.81 -18.58
C ILE A 376 -12.02 -8.84 -18.70
N GLU A 377 -11.85 -9.46 -19.87
CA GLU A 377 -10.81 -10.44 -20.18
C GLU A 377 -9.42 -9.81 -20.18
N ASP A 378 -9.30 -8.51 -20.43
CA ASP A 378 -8.03 -7.76 -20.45
C ASP A 378 -7.49 -7.48 -19.04
N TYR A 379 -8.33 -7.65 -18.01
CA TYR A 379 -7.92 -7.50 -16.61
C TYR A 379 -7.19 -8.75 -16.12
N ASN A 380 -6.14 -8.54 -15.35
CA ASN A 380 -5.46 -9.61 -14.62
C ASN A 380 -6.03 -9.79 -13.21
N ASP A 381 -6.57 -8.73 -12.62
CA ASP A 381 -7.08 -8.64 -11.25
C ASP A 381 -8.26 -9.59 -10.98
N PRO A 382 -8.12 -10.61 -10.09
CA PRO A 382 -9.20 -11.50 -9.71
C PRO A 382 -10.38 -10.78 -9.06
N ASP A 383 -10.13 -9.73 -8.27
CA ASP A 383 -11.19 -8.99 -7.57
C ASP A 383 -12.08 -8.21 -8.56
N ALA A 384 -11.48 -7.57 -9.56
CA ALA A 384 -12.24 -6.92 -10.63
C ALA A 384 -13.10 -7.91 -11.43
N LYS A 385 -12.57 -9.10 -11.74
CA LYS A 385 -13.31 -10.16 -12.42
C LYS A 385 -14.45 -10.69 -11.56
N ASN A 386 -14.22 -10.88 -10.27
CA ASN A 386 -15.26 -11.30 -9.33
C ASN A 386 -16.37 -10.24 -9.21
N THR A 387 -16.00 -8.97 -9.03
CA THR A 387 -16.95 -7.85 -8.99
C THR A 387 -17.83 -7.81 -10.24
N TYR A 388 -17.22 -7.89 -11.42
CA TYR A 388 -17.97 -7.98 -12.68
C TYR A 388 -18.98 -9.13 -12.66
N HIS A 389 -18.54 -10.31 -12.25
CA HIS A 389 -19.38 -11.51 -12.20
C HIS A 389 -20.55 -11.37 -11.22
N GLN A 390 -20.30 -10.82 -10.02
CA GLN A 390 -21.33 -10.59 -9.01
C GLN A 390 -22.41 -9.60 -9.51
N HIS A 391 -22.02 -8.53 -10.19
CA HIS A 391 -22.94 -7.56 -10.80
C HIS A 391 -23.80 -8.21 -11.88
N VAL A 392 -23.20 -9.04 -12.75
CA VAL A 392 -23.96 -9.79 -13.76
C VAL A 392 -24.94 -10.78 -13.11
N LEU A 393 -24.52 -11.49 -12.06
CA LEU A 393 -25.41 -12.39 -11.29
C LEU A 393 -26.56 -11.64 -10.60
N ALA A 394 -26.32 -10.41 -10.15
CA ALA A 394 -27.32 -9.54 -9.57
C ALA A 394 -28.33 -8.98 -10.61
N GLY A 395 -28.07 -9.18 -11.92
CA GLY A 395 -28.94 -8.76 -13.01
C GLY A 395 -28.55 -7.45 -13.70
N ASP A 396 -27.37 -6.91 -13.39
CA ASP A 396 -26.84 -5.74 -14.09
C ASP A 396 -26.41 -6.08 -15.52
N THR A 397 -26.44 -5.07 -16.40
CA THR A 397 -25.93 -5.26 -17.76
C THR A 397 -24.40 -5.39 -17.76
N PRO A 398 -23.79 -6.10 -18.75
CA PRO A 398 -22.34 -6.21 -18.88
C PRO A 398 -21.60 -4.85 -18.86
N ASP A 399 -22.20 -3.81 -19.46
CA ASP A 399 -21.61 -2.46 -19.48
C ASP A 399 -21.58 -1.80 -18.10
N VAL A 400 -22.60 -2.04 -17.26
CA VAL A 400 -22.64 -1.54 -15.87
C VAL A 400 -21.64 -2.32 -15.05
N ALA A 401 -21.65 -3.65 -15.11
CA ALA A 401 -20.70 -4.52 -14.41
C ALA A 401 -19.24 -4.19 -14.75
N LEU A 402 -18.95 -3.91 -16.03
CA LEU A 402 -17.59 -3.52 -16.46
C LEU A 402 -17.17 -2.17 -15.89
N LYS A 403 -18.08 -1.18 -15.81
CA LYS A 403 -17.76 0.12 -15.20
C LYS A 403 -17.40 0.01 -13.72
N GLU A 404 -18.12 -0.82 -12.97
CA GLU A 404 -17.82 -1.06 -11.56
C GLU A 404 -16.45 -1.75 -11.41
N ALA A 405 -16.20 -2.79 -12.20
CA ALA A 405 -14.89 -3.45 -12.22
C ALA A 405 -13.74 -2.49 -12.60
N GLN A 406 -13.93 -1.63 -13.62
CA GLN A 406 -12.97 -0.60 -14.03
C GLN A 406 -12.62 0.37 -12.90
N MET A 407 -13.60 0.70 -12.07
CA MET A 407 -13.42 1.70 -11.03
C MET A 407 -12.57 1.18 -9.87
N ILE A 408 -12.76 -0.08 -9.49
CA ILE A 408 -12.10 -0.67 -8.31
C ILE A 408 -10.81 -1.43 -8.63
N SER A 409 -10.61 -1.84 -9.89
CA SER A 409 -9.52 -2.75 -10.26
C SER A 409 -8.15 -2.29 -9.78
N ARG A 410 -7.42 -3.22 -9.16
CA ARG A 410 -6.02 -3.07 -8.80
C ARG A 410 -5.10 -2.87 -10.02
N ASP A 411 -5.51 -3.37 -11.20
CA ASP A 411 -4.75 -3.19 -12.45
C ASP A 411 -4.60 -1.72 -12.85
N ASN A 412 -5.45 -0.82 -12.37
CA ASN A 412 -5.27 0.61 -12.51
C ASN A 412 -3.90 1.09 -12.02
N ALA A 413 -3.45 0.54 -10.89
CA ALA A 413 -2.16 0.84 -10.29
C ALA A 413 -1.03 -0.05 -10.83
N ARG A 414 -1.36 -1.22 -11.39
CA ARG A 414 -0.40 -2.26 -11.80
C ARG A 414 0.06 -2.14 -13.26
N THR A 415 -0.47 -1.18 -14.03
CA THR A 415 0.07 -0.87 -15.37
C THR A 415 1.56 -0.55 -15.30
N PRO A 416 2.34 -0.94 -16.32
CA PRO A 416 3.78 -0.63 -16.40
C PRO A 416 4.10 0.85 -16.21
N MET A 417 5.21 1.13 -15.54
CA MET A 417 5.75 2.47 -15.35
C MET A 417 6.05 3.14 -16.69
N GLN A 418 5.72 4.41 -16.78
CA GLN A 418 5.87 5.20 -18.01
C GLN A 418 7.18 6.00 -17.96
N TRP A 419 8.26 5.42 -18.51
CA TRP A 419 9.59 6.03 -18.47
C TRP A 419 9.79 7.09 -19.53
N ASP A 420 9.33 6.82 -20.78
CA ASP A 420 9.50 7.73 -21.91
C ASP A 420 8.38 7.55 -22.96
N ALA A 421 8.48 8.27 -24.07
CA ALA A 421 7.50 8.22 -25.17
C ALA A 421 7.82 7.17 -26.25
N THR A 422 8.81 6.29 -26.03
CA THR A 422 9.14 5.21 -26.96
C THR A 422 8.15 4.04 -26.81
N GLU A 423 8.27 3.04 -27.68
CA GLU A 423 7.42 1.86 -27.65
C GLU A 423 7.40 1.23 -26.24
N ASN A 424 6.24 0.77 -25.81
CA ASN A 424 5.99 0.23 -24.48
C ASN A 424 6.40 1.19 -23.34
N ALA A 425 6.32 2.50 -23.58
CA ALA A 425 6.66 3.53 -22.59
C ALA A 425 8.10 3.43 -22.04
N GLY A 426 9.03 2.81 -22.77
CA GLY A 426 10.39 2.52 -22.30
C GLY A 426 10.47 1.49 -21.17
N PHE A 427 9.36 0.83 -20.85
CA PHE A 427 9.29 -0.21 -19.81
C PHE A 427 9.94 -1.52 -20.24
N THR A 428 9.68 -1.98 -21.46
CA THR A 428 10.17 -3.25 -22.02
C THR A 428 10.43 -3.15 -23.52
N THR A 429 11.32 -3.98 -24.03
CA THR A 429 11.50 -4.22 -25.47
C THR A 429 10.64 -5.39 -25.97
N GLY A 430 10.02 -6.15 -25.06
CA GLY A 430 9.14 -7.28 -25.35
C GLY A 430 7.66 -6.90 -25.30
N LYS A 431 6.79 -7.91 -25.15
CA LYS A 431 5.35 -7.70 -24.94
C LYS A 431 5.09 -7.50 -23.44
N PRO A 432 4.56 -6.36 -23.01
CA PRO A 432 4.26 -6.13 -21.59
C PRO A 432 3.25 -7.17 -21.05
N TRP A 433 3.44 -7.61 -19.80
CA TRP A 433 2.56 -8.57 -19.13
C TRP A 433 1.13 -8.02 -18.92
N LEU A 434 1.02 -6.69 -18.78
CA LEU A 434 -0.25 -5.94 -18.67
C LEU A 434 -0.21 -4.74 -19.65
N GLY A 435 -1.37 -4.35 -20.17
CA GLY A 435 -1.48 -3.23 -21.13
C GLY A 435 -0.95 -1.91 -20.58
N ILE A 436 -0.27 -1.15 -21.43
CA ILE A 436 0.28 0.16 -21.08
C ILE A 436 -0.78 1.24 -21.33
N ASN A 437 -0.90 2.19 -20.41
CA ASN A 437 -1.80 3.31 -20.57
C ASN A 437 -1.37 4.17 -21.78
N PRO A 438 -2.23 4.36 -22.78
CA PRO A 438 -1.86 5.04 -24.04
C PRO A 438 -1.45 6.49 -23.87
N ASN A 439 -1.66 7.09 -22.70
CA ASN A 439 -1.23 8.46 -22.41
C ASN A 439 0.27 8.59 -22.12
N TYR A 440 1.04 7.50 -22.15
CA TYR A 440 2.49 7.47 -21.87
C TYR A 440 3.29 8.41 -22.79
N THR A 441 2.78 8.72 -23.97
CA THR A 441 3.43 9.68 -24.87
C THR A 441 3.49 11.11 -24.31
N LYS A 442 2.62 11.41 -23.33
CA LYS A 442 2.55 12.71 -22.65
C LYS A 442 2.97 12.60 -21.19
N ILE A 443 2.49 11.58 -20.48
CA ILE A 443 2.74 11.34 -19.07
C ILE A 443 3.86 10.32 -18.96
N ASN A 444 5.09 10.77 -18.75
CA ASN A 444 6.26 9.90 -18.57
C ASN A 444 7.39 10.62 -17.82
N ALA A 445 8.32 9.85 -17.28
CA ALA A 445 9.41 10.36 -16.46
C ALA A 445 10.37 11.26 -17.27
N GLU A 446 10.68 10.89 -18.53
CA GLU A 446 11.61 11.65 -19.37
C GLU A 446 11.12 13.07 -19.65
N ASN A 447 9.82 13.25 -19.91
CA ASN A 447 9.24 14.57 -20.17
C ASN A 447 9.27 15.46 -18.93
N GLN A 448 9.34 14.89 -17.72
CA GLN A 448 9.17 15.64 -16.48
C GLN A 448 10.47 15.88 -15.70
N LYS A 449 11.47 15.01 -15.86
CA LYS A 449 12.70 15.06 -15.03
C LYS A 449 13.48 16.38 -15.11
N ASN A 450 13.40 17.08 -16.24
CA ASN A 450 14.11 18.36 -16.49
C ASN A 450 13.18 19.57 -16.52
N ASP A 451 11.87 19.36 -16.39
CA ASP A 451 10.89 20.46 -16.31
C ASP A 451 10.74 20.94 -14.87
N PRO A 452 11.17 22.19 -14.54
CA PRO A 452 11.08 22.72 -13.19
C PRO A 452 9.64 22.86 -12.69
N HIS A 453 8.66 22.87 -13.60
CA HIS A 453 7.24 23.04 -13.29
C HIS A 453 6.49 21.71 -13.26
N SER A 454 7.14 20.57 -13.52
CA SER A 454 6.53 19.25 -13.58
C SER A 454 6.05 18.74 -12.20
N ILE A 455 5.25 17.67 -12.22
CA ILE A 455 4.85 16.92 -11.01
C ILE A 455 6.08 16.34 -10.33
N PHE A 456 7.03 15.77 -11.10
CA PHE A 456 8.29 15.23 -10.59
C PHE A 456 9.09 16.27 -9.81
N SER A 457 9.25 17.49 -10.38
CA SER A 457 9.96 18.58 -9.71
C SER A 457 9.25 19.06 -8.45
N CYS A 458 7.91 19.02 -8.43
CA CYS A 458 7.11 19.31 -7.24
C CYS A 458 7.37 18.27 -6.13
N TYR A 459 7.32 16.96 -6.43
CA TYR A 459 7.67 15.91 -5.47
C TYR A 459 9.09 16.08 -4.93
N LYS A 460 10.07 16.32 -5.79
CA LYS A 460 11.45 16.57 -5.39
C LYS A 460 11.58 17.75 -4.42
N ALA A 461 10.90 18.85 -4.71
CA ALA A 461 10.90 20.03 -3.84
C ALA A 461 10.20 19.75 -2.50
N LEU A 462 9.08 19.03 -2.51
CA LEU A 462 8.36 18.62 -1.30
C LEU A 462 9.20 17.72 -0.40
N ILE A 463 9.87 16.75 -0.98
CA ILE A 463 10.76 15.83 -0.27
C ILE A 463 11.92 16.59 0.38
N ALA A 464 12.54 17.51 -0.37
CA ALA A 464 13.59 18.37 0.16
C ALA A 464 13.09 19.29 1.30
N LEU A 465 11.91 19.90 1.12
CA LEU A 465 11.29 20.74 2.13
C LEU A 465 10.98 19.92 3.40
N ARG A 466 10.39 18.73 3.27
CA ARG A 466 10.06 17.87 4.41
C ARG A 466 11.30 17.44 5.18
N LYS A 467 12.40 17.11 4.49
CA LYS A 467 13.68 16.76 5.13
C LYS A 467 14.32 17.93 5.88
N SER A 468 14.10 19.15 5.43
CA SER A 468 14.66 20.37 6.04
C SER A 468 13.75 21.03 7.07
N SER A 469 12.45 20.65 7.16
CA SER A 469 11.46 21.23 8.07
C SER A 469 11.02 20.22 9.14
N PRO A 470 11.47 20.38 10.39
CA PRO A 470 10.96 19.58 11.51
C PRO A 470 9.45 19.75 11.73
N ALA A 471 8.85 20.88 11.40
CA ALA A 471 7.43 21.09 11.48
C ALA A 471 6.65 20.13 10.55
N LEU A 472 7.13 19.88 9.32
CA LEU A 472 6.51 18.91 8.42
C LEU A 472 6.74 17.46 8.85
N SER A 473 7.95 17.12 9.27
CA SER A 473 8.29 15.74 9.61
C SER A 473 7.75 15.31 10.97
N ARG A 474 7.75 16.18 11.99
CA ARG A 474 7.50 15.85 13.41
C ARG A 474 6.48 16.72 14.11
N GLY A 475 6.05 17.83 13.47
CA GLY A 475 5.20 18.84 14.10
C GLY A 475 3.77 18.35 14.39
N ASP A 476 3.16 18.99 15.35
CA ASP A 476 1.73 18.83 15.64
C ASP A 476 0.88 19.29 14.47
N LEU A 477 -0.31 18.70 14.34
CA LEU A 477 -1.30 19.07 13.34
C LEU A 477 -2.46 19.83 14.00
N GLU A 478 -2.82 20.95 13.40
CA GLU A 478 -4.11 21.62 13.58
C GLU A 478 -4.78 21.74 12.21
N ILE A 479 -6.08 21.49 12.14
CA ILE A 479 -6.90 21.65 10.92
C ILE A 479 -7.83 22.84 11.12
N PRO A 480 -7.41 24.06 10.74
CA PRO A 480 -8.24 25.26 10.90
C PRO A 480 -9.53 25.17 10.08
N GLU A 481 -10.63 25.64 10.67
CA GLU A 481 -11.91 25.70 9.96
C GLU A 481 -11.88 26.74 8.83
N THR A 482 -12.21 26.29 7.63
CA THR A 482 -12.25 27.14 6.42
C THR A 482 -13.64 27.60 6.04
N GLY A 483 -14.68 26.96 6.61
CA GLY A 483 -16.08 27.16 6.20
C GLY A 483 -16.40 26.55 4.83
N SER A 484 -15.48 25.75 4.28
CA SER A 484 -15.64 25.07 2.96
C SER A 484 -15.36 23.58 3.10
N ASP A 485 -16.18 22.76 2.48
CA ASP A 485 -15.98 21.32 2.43
C ASP A 485 -14.82 20.92 1.48
N THR A 486 -14.47 21.78 0.52
CA THR A 486 -13.46 21.51 -0.50
C THR A 486 -12.12 22.23 -0.27
N LEU A 487 -12.04 23.15 0.66
CA LEU A 487 -10.80 23.85 1.02
C LEU A 487 -10.24 23.26 2.30
N PHE A 488 -9.05 22.68 2.24
CA PHE A 488 -8.29 22.22 3.40
C PHE A 488 -7.31 23.30 3.84
N ALA A 489 -7.22 23.51 5.16
CA ALA A 489 -6.14 24.25 5.80
C ALA A 489 -5.46 23.33 6.80
N LEU A 490 -4.14 23.20 6.73
CA LEU A 490 -3.35 22.43 7.69
C LEU A 490 -2.30 23.36 8.29
N LYS A 491 -2.19 23.35 9.61
CA LYS A 491 -1.13 24.05 10.35
C LYS A 491 -0.23 23.01 11.02
N ARG A 492 1.06 23.12 10.79
CA ARG A 492 2.09 22.24 11.38
C ARG A 492 3.03 23.10 12.23
N SER A 493 3.25 22.70 13.48
CA SER A 493 4.10 23.47 14.40
C SER A 493 5.07 22.58 15.15
N TYR A 494 6.35 23.01 15.21
CA TYR A 494 7.39 22.31 15.95
C TYR A 494 8.50 23.29 16.36
N ASN A 495 8.82 23.37 17.66
CA ASN A 495 9.94 24.14 18.20
C ASN A 495 10.07 25.58 17.66
N GLY A 496 8.96 26.28 17.48
CA GLY A 496 8.92 27.66 16.99
C GLY A 496 8.84 27.80 15.46
N GLU A 497 8.99 26.73 14.69
CA GLU A 497 8.65 26.73 13.27
C GLU A 497 7.15 26.45 13.11
N THR A 498 6.47 27.27 12.31
CA THR A 498 5.06 27.04 11.96
C THR A 498 4.89 27.14 10.45
N LEU A 499 4.26 26.13 9.90
CA LEU A 499 3.86 26.08 8.50
C LEU A 499 2.34 26.04 8.39
N LEU A 500 1.81 26.74 7.40
CA LEU A 500 0.39 26.76 7.07
C LEU A 500 0.24 26.37 5.60
N SER A 501 -0.56 25.36 5.32
CA SER A 501 -0.83 24.94 3.95
C SER A 501 -2.32 25.00 3.63
N PHE A 502 -2.63 25.27 2.38
CA PHE A 502 -3.99 25.29 1.85
C PHE A 502 -4.06 24.41 0.60
N HIS A 503 -5.15 23.64 0.47
CA HIS A 503 -5.37 22.70 -0.64
C HIS A 503 -6.82 22.82 -1.12
N ASN A 504 -6.99 23.28 -2.36
CA ASN A 504 -8.32 23.42 -2.98
C ASN A 504 -8.71 22.16 -3.75
N PHE A 505 -9.65 21.39 -3.24
CA PHE A 505 -10.20 20.18 -3.89
C PHE A 505 -11.36 20.48 -4.86
N SER A 506 -11.30 21.62 -5.55
CA SER A 506 -12.36 22.04 -6.45
C SER A 506 -11.82 22.54 -7.78
N ALA A 507 -12.57 22.28 -8.84
CA ALA A 507 -12.37 22.90 -10.15
C ALA A 507 -12.75 24.40 -10.16
N GLU A 508 -13.34 24.92 -9.06
CA GLU A 508 -13.66 26.31 -8.90
C GLU A 508 -12.63 27.01 -7.99
N PRO A 509 -12.38 28.31 -8.17
CA PRO A 509 -11.55 29.08 -7.26
C PRO A 509 -12.13 29.08 -5.84
N SER A 510 -11.25 28.96 -4.84
CA SER A 510 -11.64 28.98 -3.42
C SER A 510 -11.01 30.20 -2.72
N LYS A 511 -11.72 30.74 -1.72
CA LYS A 511 -11.23 31.89 -0.95
C LYS A 511 -10.75 31.44 0.42
N ILE A 512 -9.49 31.74 0.75
CA ILE A 512 -8.94 31.55 2.09
C ILE A 512 -9.65 32.52 3.05
N PRO A 513 -10.18 32.05 4.19
CA PRO A 513 -10.75 32.93 5.20
C PRO A 513 -9.76 34.02 5.64
N ALA A 514 -10.21 35.26 5.78
CA ALA A 514 -9.33 36.41 6.08
C ALA A 514 -8.49 36.22 7.35
N ALA A 515 -9.04 35.51 8.34
CA ALA A 515 -8.34 35.20 9.60
C ALA A 515 -7.19 34.19 9.42
N LEU A 516 -7.18 33.43 8.32
CA LEU A 516 -6.15 32.43 8.02
C LEU A 516 -5.12 32.91 6.99
N VAL A 517 -5.34 34.07 6.35
CA VAL A 517 -4.38 34.62 5.36
C VAL A 517 -3.12 35.07 6.11
N PRO A 518 -1.93 34.51 5.82
CA PRO A 518 -0.69 34.92 6.45
C PRO A 518 -0.34 36.39 6.09
N GLN A 519 -0.23 37.27 7.09
CA GLN A 519 0.06 38.68 6.86
C GLN A 519 1.51 38.90 6.37
N ASN A 520 2.45 38.07 6.83
CA ASN A 520 3.87 38.16 6.51
C ASN A 520 4.43 36.78 6.18
N GLY A 521 3.60 35.88 5.59
CA GLY A 521 4.00 34.52 5.30
C GLY A 521 4.94 34.44 4.09
N GLU A 522 6.01 33.68 4.22
CA GLU A 522 6.88 33.29 3.11
C GLU A 522 6.26 32.11 2.36
N VAL A 523 6.04 32.22 1.06
CA VAL A 523 5.64 31.07 0.22
C VAL A 523 6.82 30.16 0.03
N LEU A 524 6.73 28.93 0.56
CA LEU A 524 7.77 27.90 0.39
C LEU A 524 7.55 27.08 -0.86
N LEU A 525 6.30 26.76 -1.20
CA LEU A 525 5.94 26.00 -2.37
C LEU A 525 4.50 26.30 -2.81
N SER A 526 4.27 26.31 -4.12
CA SER A 526 2.94 26.42 -4.74
C SER A 526 2.82 25.43 -5.90
N SER A 527 1.64 24.84 -6.10
CA SER A 527 1.35 23.97 -7.25
C SER A 527 1.21 24.71 -8.58
N TYR A 528 1.06 26.04 -8.51
CA TYR A 528 1.10 26.92 -9.67
C TYR A 528 2.28 27.86 -9.59
N ASP A 529 2.81 28.28 -10.74
CA ASP A 529 3.79 29.36 -10.78
C ASP A 529 3.16 30.66 -10.32
N ARG A 530 3.80 31.29 -9.35
CA ARG A 530 3.39 32.60 -8.85
C ARG A 530 4.58 33.55 -8.86
N GLU A 531 4.55 34.54 -9.73
CA GLU A 531 5.50 35.65 -9.69
C GLU A 531 5.31 36.46 -8.38
N GLY A 532 6.41 36.78 -7.70
CA GLY A 532 6.43 37.74 -6.59
C GLY A 532 6.05 37.20 -5.19
N GLY A 533 5.83 35.90 -5.03
CA GLY A 533 5.70 35.28 -3.68
C GLY A 533 4.44 35.63 -2.86
N TYR A 534 3.63 36.61 -3.28
CA TYR A 534 2.39 36.97 -2.62
C TYR A 534 1.20 36.18 -3.15
N ILE A 535 0.55 35.44 -2.28
CA ILE A 535 -0.74 34.80 -2.57
C ILE A 535 -1.84 35.66 -1.95
N GLY A 536 -2.64 36.30 -2.82
CA GLY A 536 -3.91 36.88 -2.39
C GLY A 536 -4.82 35.80 -1.77
N PRO A 537 -5.95 36.18 -1.19
CA PRO A 537 -6.84 35.25 -0.50
C PRO A 537 -7.51 34.22 -1.42
N ASN A 538 -7.30 34.29 -2.74
CA ASN A 538 -7.96 33.40 -3.70
C ASN A 538 -6.99 32.33 -4.20
N LEU A 539 -7.38 31.09 -4.07
CA LEU A 539 -6.75 29.92 -4.69
C LEU A 539 -7.43 29.62 -6.02
N ARG A 540 -6.62 29.24 -7.01
CA ARG A 540 -7.09 28.74 -8.32
C ARG A 540 -7.68 27.32 -8.20
N PRO A 541 -8.32 26.79 -9.25
CA PRO A 541 -8.75 25.38 -9.28
C PRO A 541 -7.59 24.43 -8.92
N TYR A 542 -7.85 23.50 -8.00
CA TYR A 542 -6.88 22.52 -7.49
C TYR A 542 -5.54 23.11 -7.02
N GLU A 543 -5.53 24.39 -6.63
CA GLU A 543 -4.29 24.99 -6.13
C GLU A 543 -3.96 24.56 -4.72
N SER A 544 -2.68 24.31 -4.51
CA SER A 544 -2.08 24.08 -3.21
C SER A 544 -0.92 25.03 -2.95
N VAL A 545 -0.76 25.47 -1.69
CA VAL A 545 0.31 26.36 -1.27
C VAL A 545 0.74 26.07 0.17
N ILE A 546 2.05 26.16 0.42
CA ILE A 546 2.65 26.02 1.76
C ILE A 546 3.37 27.32 2.11
N PHE A 547 3.06 27.85 3.27
CA PHE A 547 3.68 29.06 3.85
C PHE A 547 4.49 28.74 5.10
N ARG A 548 5.56 29.47 5.34
CA ARG A 548 6.14 29.67 6.64
C ARG A 548 5.53 30.92 7.26
N VAL A 549 5.05 30.85 8.51
CA VAL A 549 4.36 31.94 9.23
C VAL A 549 5.02 32.23 10.56
#